data_fa53436a4b91c1d0a9d96e0b780ab066
#
_entry.id   fa53436a4b91c1d0a9d96e0b780ab066
#
_cell.length_a   1.000
_cell.length_b   1.000
_cell.length_c   1.000
_cell.angle_alpha   90.00
_cell.angle_beta   90.00
_cell.angle_gamma   90.00
#
_symmetry.space_group_name_H-M   'P 1'
#
loop_
_entity.id
_entity.type
_entity.pdbx_description
1 polymer ?
#
loop_
_entity_poly.entity_id
_entity_poly.type
_entity_poly.pdbx_seq_one_letter_code
_entity_poly.pdbx_strand_id
1 'polypeptide(L)'
;MKKKSVAKLVALSMVAATLLTGVNVQAKEEKVVTAMTSIDLTPELCDPIKSGPDFRLYEMIYDPLVRYGENGEIEPALAESWDISEDGTTYTFHLRKDVKFSDGTAFNADNVMWNYNRWVEQDVTGNFSAKLENVTKVDDYTVEFKFAEPCYTLLIEFSYPR
;
A
#
# COMPACT_ATOMS: atom_id res chain seq x y z
N MET A 1 -1.92 -38.12 -18.26
CA MET A 1 -1.55 -38.84 -17.04
C MET A 1 -0.03 -38.99 -16.77
N LYS A 2 0.88 -38.34 -17.53
CA LYS A 2 2.35 -38.51 -17.38
C LYS A 2 3.07 -37.41 -16.57
N LYS A 3 2.43 -36.27 -16.28
CA LYS A 3 3.10 -35.15 -15.55
C LYS A 3 3.18 -35.33 -14.03
N LYS A 4 2.29 -36.10 -13.41
CA LYS A 4 2.31 -36.33 -11.94
C LYS A 4 3.40 -37.32 -11.47
N SER A 5 3.90 -38.17 -12.37
CA SER A 5 4.91 -39.16 -12.04
C SER A 5 6.33 -38.59 -11.97
N VAL A 6 6.63 -37.57 -12.82
CA VAL A 6 7.95 -36.94 -12.86
C VAL A 6 8.22 -36.08 -11.64
N ALA A 7 7.19 -35.34 -11.16
CA ALA A 7 7.33 -34.53 -9.95
C ALA A 7 7.60 -35.36 -8.68
N LYS A 8 7.02 -36.56 -8.59
CA LYS A 8 7.28 -37.48 -7.47
C LYS A 8 8.67 -38.10 -7.53
N LEU A 9 9.22 -38.32 -8.73
CA LEU A 9 10.58 -38.88 -8.87
C LEU A 9 11.67 -37.85 -8.52
N VAL A 10 11.46 -36.56 -8.86
CA VAL A 10 12.38 -35.48 -8.55
C VAL A 10 12.39 -35.19 -7.03
N ALA A 11 11.22 -35.23 -6.39
CA ALA A 11 11.13 -35.06 -4.93
C ALA A 11 11.82 -36.21 -4.17
N LEU A 12 11.72 -37.43 -4.68
CA LEU A 12 12.33 -38.62 -4.03
C LEU A 12 13.86 -38.62 -4.20
N SER A 13 14.39 -38.12 -5.32
CA SER A 13 15.85 -38.03 -5.53
C SER A 13 16.51 -36.93 -4.70
N MET A 14 15.80 -35.82 -4.39
CA MET A 14 16.31 -34.78 -3.48
C MET A 14 16.35 -35.23 -2.04
N VAL A 15 15.37 -36.02 -1.57
CA VAL A 15 15.36 -36.57 -0.20
C VAL A 15 16.50 -37.56 0.01
N ALA A 16 16.87 -38.35 -1.02
CA ALA A 16 17.99 -39.30 -0.92
C ALA A 16 19.36 -38.59 -0.86
N ALA A 17 19.52 -37.44 -1.52
CA ALA A 17 20.78 -36.67 -1.51
C ALA A 17 21.02 -35.95 -0.18
N THR A 18 19.96 -35.54 0.53
CA THR A 18 20.08 -34.83 1.84
C THR A 18 20.41 -35.78 3.00
N LEU A 19 20.09 -37.06 2.89
CA LEU A 19 20.43 -38.06 3.88
C LEU A 19 21.95 -38.41 3.91
N LEU A 20 22.66 -38.16 2.80
CA LEU A 20 24.10 -38.43 2.71
C LEU A 20 25.00 -37.29 3.19
N THR A 21 24.48 -36.07 3.30
CA THR A 21 25.28 -34.87 3.67
C THR A 21 24.99 -34.32 5.06
N GLY A 22 24.04 -34.88 5.79
CA GLY A 22 23.63 -34.41 7.11
C GLY A 22 23.09 -32.96 7.13
N VAL A 23 22.81 -32.35 5.97
CA VAL A 23 22.22 -31.03 5.87
C VAL A 23 20.72 -31.15 5.98
N ASN A 24 20.18 -30.73 7.11
CA ASN A 24 18.75 -30.65 7.33
C ASN A 24 18.22 -29.43 6.54
N VAL A 25 17.90 -29.61 5.25
CA VAL A 25 17.22 -28.60 4.46
C VAL A 25 15.74 -28.64 4.86
N GLN A 26 15.39 -27.83 5.84
CA GLN A 26 14.00 -27.58 6.17
C GLN A 26 13.42 -26.73 5.02
N ALA A 27 12.66 -27.32 4.13
CA ALA A 27 11.92 -26.60 3.12
C ALA A 27 10.97 -25.63 3.83
N LYS A 28 11.20 -24.33 3.66
CA LYS A 28 10.28 -23.29 4.14
C LYS A 28 8.98 -23.51 3.39
N GLU A 29 7.90 -23.86 4.10
CA GLU A 29 6.59 -23.92 3.48
C GLU A 29 6.26 -22.56 2.88
N GLU A 30 6.12 -22.52 1.57
CA GLU A 30 5.67 -21.33 0.87
C GLU A 30 4.19 -21.12 1.18
N LYS A 31 3.87 -20.06 1.91
CA LYS A 31 2.48 -19.67 2.17
C LYS A 31 1.91 -19.06 0.90
N VAL A 32 1.09 -19.83 0.19
CA VAL A 32 0.40 -19.36 -1.01
C VAL A 32 -0.99 -18.87 -0.61
N VAL A 33 -1.27 -17.61 -0.92
CA VAL A 33 -2.63 -17.04 -0.85
C VAL A 33 -3.16 -16.94 -2.28
N THR A 34 -4.32 -17.54 -2.53
CA THR A 34 -5.00 -17.45 -3.81
C THR A 34 -6.18 -16.49 -3.68
N ALA A 35 -6.12 -15.37 -4.40
CA ALA A 35 -7.23 -14.43 -4.52
C ALA A 35 -7.88 -14.57 -5.89
N MET A 36 -9.19 -14.46 -5.95
CA MET A 36 -9.97 -14.47 -7.19
C MET A 36 -10.44 -13.05 -7.49
N THR A 37 -10.10 -12.54 -8.66
CA THR A 37 -10.56 -11.25 -9.17
C THR A 37 -11.33 -11.46 -10.47
N SER A 38 -12.29 -10.60 -10.77
CA SER A 38 -13.04 -10.59 -12.02
C SER A 38 -12.35 -9.79 -13.13
N ILE A 39 -11.17 -9.25 -12.87
CA ILE A 39 -10.43 -8.36 -13.78
C ILE A 39 -9.06 -8.98 -14.05
N ASP A 40 -8.64 -8.98 -15.32
CA ASP A 40 -7.29 -9.36 -15.70
C ASP A 40 -6.30 -8.31 -15.15
N LEU A 41 -5.30 -8.78 -14.40
CA LEU A 41 -4.29 -7.91 -13.79
C LEU A 41 -3.24 -7.55 -14.84
N THR A 42 -3.33 -6.35 -15.37
CA THR A 42 -2.25 -5.73 -16.14
C THR A 42 -1.50 -4.72 -15.29
N PRO A 43 -0.24 -4.37 -15.62
CA PRO A 43 0.50 -3.33 -14.90
C PRO A 43 -0.24 -1.99 -14.81
N GLU A 44 -1.02 -1.64 -15.83
CA GLU A 44 -1.81 -0.41 -15.87
C GLU A 44 -2.98 -0.46 -14.87
N LEU A 45 -3.56 -1.63 -14.64
CA LEU A 45 -4.63 -1.85 -13.67
C LEU A 45 -4.13 -1.94 -12.22
N CYS A 46 -2.81 -2.06 -12.02
CA CYS A 46 -2.20 -1.98 -10.70
C CYS A 46 -1.91 -0.53 -10.27
N ASP A 47 -2.17 0.48 -11.09
CA ASP A 47 -2.01 1.89 -10.74
C ASP A 47 -3.34 2.45 -10.23
N PRO A 48 -3.48 2.77 -8.92
CA PRO A 48 -4.73 3.24 -8.33
C PRO A 48 -5.25 4.56 -8.92
N ILE A 49 -4.37 5.34 -9.56
CA ILE A 49 -4.74 6.63 -10.18
C ILE A 49 -5.40 6.41 -11.54
N LYS A 50 -4.99 5.39 -12.28
CA LYS A 50 -5.39 5.18 -13.68
C LYS A 50 -6.57 4.25 -13.85
N SER A 51 -6.76 3.34 -12.92
CA SER A 51 -7.77 2.30 -13.08
C SER A 51 -8.90 2.45 -12.08
N GLY A 52 -10.07 2.03 -12.50
CA GLY A 52 -11.23 1.90 -11.64
C GLY A 52 -11.04 0.81 -10.58
N PRO A 53 -12.00 0.65 -9.71
CA PRO A 53 -11.80 0.15 -8.37
C PRO A 53 -11.79 -1.37 -8.27
N ASP A 54 -10.63 -2.01 -8.22
CA ASP A 54 -10.53 -3.20 -7.37
C ASP A 54 -9.75 -2.81 -6.09
N PHE A 55 -10.39 -2.09 -5.19
CA PHE A 55 -9.82 -1.64 -3.91
C PHE A 55 -9.21 -2.78 -3.11
N ARG A 56 -9.76 -3.99 -3.17
CA ARG A 56 -9.25 -5.17 -2.48
C ARG A 56 -7.86 -5.59 -2.95
N LEU A 57 -7.56 -5.39 -4.24
CA LEU A 57 -6.24 -5.65 -4.77
C LEU A 57 -5.24 -4.59 -4.30
N TYR A 58 -5.65 -3.33 -4.32
CA TYR A 58 -4.78 -2.23 -3.89
C TYR A 58 -4.43 -2.34 -2.41
N GLU A 59 -5.37 -2.72 -1.55
CA GLU A 59 -5.14 -2.99 -0.12
C GLU A 59 -4.15 -4.15 0.14
N MET A 60 -3.96 -5.06 -0.84
CA MET A 60 -2.96 -6.13 -0.75
C MET A 60 -1.56 -5.69 -1.18
N ILE A 61 -1.42 -4.59 -1.92
CA ILE A 61 -0.18 -4.14 -2.56
C ILE A 61 0.33 -2.85 -1.93
N TYR A 62 -0.57 -1.94 -1.56
CA TYR A 62 -0.26 -0.59 -1.10
C TYR A 62 -0.83 -0.33 0.28
N ASP A 63 -0.05 0.38 1.09
CA ASP A 63 -0.52 0.90 2.37
C ASP A 63 -1.01 2.35 2.20
N PRO A 64 -2.16 2.71 2.79
CA PRO A 64 -2.66 4.09 2.84
C PRO A 64 -1.97 4.90 3.96
N LEU A 65 -2.21 6.22 4.00
CA LEU A 65 -1.75 7.06 5.12
C LEU A 65 -2.45 6.68 6.44
N VAL A 66 -3.73 6.44 6.39
CA VAL A 66 -4.57 5.96 7.50
C VAL A 66 -5.45 4.82 7.00
N ARG A 67 -6.04 4.03 7.86
CA ARG A 67 -6.94 2.93 7.46
C ARG A 67 -8.19 2.86 8.33
N TYR A 68 -9.19 2.13 7.87
CA TYR A 68 -10.34 1.76 8.68
C TYR A 68 -9.98 0.63 9.65
N GLY A 69 -10.30 0.83 10.93
CA GLY A 69 -10.33 -0.23 11.92
C GLY A 69 -11.58 -1.10 11.83
N GLU A 70 -11.60 -2.18 12.60
CA GLU A 70 -12.68 -3.18 12.58
C GLU A 70 -14.05 -2.60 12.98
N ASN A 71 -14.08 -1.53 13.79
CA ASN A 71 -15.33 -0.90 14.26
C ASN A 71 -15.67 0.37 13.46
N GLY A 72 -14.91 0.67 12.39
CA GLY A 72 -15.12 1.84 11.55
C GLY A 72 -14.40 3.11 11.99
N GLU A 73 -13.55 3.04 13.02
CA GLU A 73 -12.64 4.10 13.41
C GLU A 73 -11.50 4.27 12.40
N ILE A 74 -10.89 5.46 12.38
CA ILE A 74 -9.67 5.69 11.61
C ILE A 74 -8.46 5.35 12.46
N GLU A 75 -7.63 4.44 11.95
CA GLU A 75 -6.41 3.97 12.59
C GLU A 75 -5.16 4.44 11.84
N PRO A 76 -4.01 4.58 12.54
CA PRO A 76 -2.72 4.79 11.93
C PRO A 76 -2.35 3.69 10.92
N ALA A 77 -1.67 4.11 9.81
CA ALA A 77 -1.06 3.21 8.85
C ALA A 77 0.33 3.73 8.46
N LEU A 78 0.54 4.37 7.30
CA LEU A 78 1.81 5.03 6.97
C LEU A 78 2.03 6.32 7.78
N ALA A 79 0.95 6.99 8.21
CA ALA A 79 1.00 8.02 9.23
C ALA A 79 0.79 7.38 10.60
N GLU A 80 1.64 7.72 11.58
CA GLU A 80 1.49 7.28 12.97
C GLU A 80 0.51 8.16 13.75
N SER A 81 0.32 9.41 13.32
CA SER A 81 -0.63 10.37 13.88
C SER A 81 -0.91 11.50 12.89
N TRP A 82 -1.92 12.32 13.20
CA TRP A 82 -2.25 13.51 12.44
C TRP A 82 -2.88 14.58 13.32
N ASP A 83 -2.71 15.83 12.92
CA ASP A 83 -3.36 16.99 13.50
C ASP A 83 -4.34 17.62 12.51
N ILE A 84 -5.43 18.14 13.01
CA ILE A 84 -6.46 18.83 12.20
C ILE A 84 -6.60 20.25 12.78
N SER A 85 -6.52 21.26 11.92
CA SER A 85 -6.77 22.64 12.34
C SER A 85 -8.18 22.84 12.86
N GLU A 86 -8.39 23.83 13.73
CA GLU A 86 -9.70 24.11 14.35
C GLU A 86 -10.81 24.39 13.31
N ASP A 87 -10.42 24.98 12.16
CA ASP A 87 -11.32 25.26 11.05
C ASP A 87 -11.53 24.08 10.10
N GLY A 88 -10.84 22.94 10.34
CA GLY A 88 -10.95 21.73 9.52
C GLY A 88 -10.38 21.85 8.10
N THR A 89 -9.57 22.88 7.81
CA THR A 89 -9.01 23.12 6.48
C THR A 89 -7.61 22.56 6.30
N THR A 90 -6.87 22.31 7.39
CA THR A 90 -5.48 21.86 7.34
C THR A 90 -5.31 20.55 8.09
N TYR A 91 -4.66 19.60 7.45
CA TYR A 91 -4.34 18.28 7.99
C TYR A 91 -2.83 18.07 7.94
N THR A 92 -2.20 17.86 9.09
CA THR A 92 -0.78 17.57 9.22
C THR A 92 -0.59 16.12 9.60
N PHE A 93 0.03 15.33 8.70
CA PHE A 93 0.31 13.92 8.93
C PHE A 93 1.75 13.72 9.37
N HIS A 94 1.96 12.98 10.47
CA HIS A 94 3.24 12.54 10.97
C HIS A 94 3.50 11.12 10.49
N LEU A 95 4.51 10.95 9.64
CA LEU A 95 4.81 9.69 8.96
C LEU A 95 5.69 8.78 9.83
N ARG A 96 5.48 7.49 9.72
CA ARG A 96 6.33 6.48 10.34
C ARG A 96 7.73 6.49 9.75
N LYS A 97 8.74 6.30 10.62
CA LYS A 97 10.19 6.31 10.26
C LYS A 97 10.75 4.92 9.99
N ASP A 98 10.01 3.87 10.33
CA ASP A 98 10.44 2.47 10.27
C ASP A 98 9.92 1.73 9.02
N VAL A 99 9.26 2.44 8.10
CA VAL A 99 8.67 1.84 6.90
C VAL A 99 9.68 1.79 5.76
N LYS A 100 9.64 0.68 5.03
CA LYS A 100 10.40 0.48 3.79
C LYS A 100 9.49 -0.08 2.70
N PHE A 101 9.77 0.32 1.47
CA PHE A 101 9.18 -0.31 0.30
C PHE A 101 9.71 -1.75 0.11
N SER A 102 9.05 -2.51 -0.75
CA SER A 102 9.41 -3.90 -1.05
C SER A 102 10.80 -4.05 -1.67
N ASP A 103 11.34 -3.00 -2.29
CA ASP A 103 12.71 -2.93 -2.81
C ASP A 103 13.76 -2.56 -1.75
N GLY A 104 13.32 -2.28 -0.50
CA GLY A 104 14.16 -1.93 0.63
C GLY A 104 14.43 -0.44 0.79
N THR A 105 13.97 0.42 -0.11
CA THR A 105 14.09 1.88 0.02
C THR A 105 13.22 2.41 1.16
N ALA A 106 13.66 3.47 1.83
CA ALA A 106 12.94 4.05 2.95
C ALA A 106 11.75 4.89 2.45
N PHE A 107 10.61 4.78 3.16
CA PHE A 107 9.47 5.65 2.99
C PHE A 107 9.67 6.96 3.75
N ASN A 108 9.32 8.09 3.12
CA ASN A 108 9.38 9.42 3.73
C ASN A 108 8.40 10.40 3.05
N ALA A 109 8.43 11.67 3.46
CA ALA A 109 7.59 12.73 2.92
C ALA A 109 7.77 12.99 1.42
N ASP A 110 8.97 12.73 0.85
CA ASP A 110 9.19 12.90 -0.59
C ASP A 110 8.34 11.92 -1.42
N ASN A 111 8.08 10.72 -0.88
CA ASN A 111 7.21 9.75 -1.55
C ASN A 111 5.73 10.19 -1.54
N VAL A 112 5.28 10.82 -0.46
CA VAL A 112 3.93 11.42 -0.40
C VAL A 112 3.82 12.58 -1.40
N MET A 113 4.83 13.46 -1.45
CA MET A 113 4.90 14.56 -2.43
C MET A 113 4.94 14.05 -3.87
N TRP A 114 5.65 12.94 -4.12
CA TRP A 114 5.67 12.32 -5.45
C TRP A 114 4.26 11.85 -5.88
N ASN A 115 3.50 11.21 -4.98
CA ASN A 115 2.12 10.83 -5.26
C ASN A 115 1.23 12.06 -5.49
N TYR A 116 1.37 13.11 -4.68
CA TYR A 116 0.63 14.36 -4.89
C TYR A 116 0.91 14.96 -6.27
N ASN A 117 2.16 15.02 -6.69
CA ASN A 117 2.52 15.53 -8.01
C ASN A 117 1.87 14.70 -9.13
N ARG A 118 1.82 13.38 -8.98
CA ARG A 118 1.11 12.50 -9.91
C ARG A 118 -0.40 12.79 -9.94
N TRP A 119 -1.03 13.06 -8.79
CA TRP A 119 -2.45 13.45 -8.76
C TRP A 119 -2.70 14.73 -9.54
N VAL A 120 -1.82 15.72 -9.42
CA VAL A 120 -1.89 16.98 -10.19
C VAL A 120 -1.71 16.70 -11.69
N GLU A 121 -0.70 15.94 -12.07
CA GLU A 121 -0.42 15.59 -13.47
C GLU A 121 -1.56 14.81 -14.15
N GLN A 122 -2.26 13.97 -13.40
CA GLN A 122 -3.38 13.15 -13.90
C GLN A 122 -4.74 13.86 -13.73
N ASP A 123 -4.78 15.08 -13.23
CA ASP A 123 -5.99 15.87 -12.97
C ASP A 123 -7.01 15.15 -12.06
N VAL A 124 -6.53 14.44 -11.05
CA VAL A 124 -7.38 13.68 -10.11
C VAL A 124 -7.54 14.39 -8.75
N THR A 125 -6.94 15.56 -8.57
CA THR A 125 -7.08 16.37 -7.33
C THR A 125 -8.51 16.86 -7.10
N GLY A 126 -9.30 16.99 -8.15
CA GLY A 126 -10.73 17.32 -8.08
C GLY A 126 -11.63 16.21 -7.51
N ASN A 127 -11.07 15.02 -7.24
CA ASN A 127 -11.82 13.91 -6.65
C ASN A 127 -11.92 13.98 -5.11
N PHE A 128 -11.25 14.95 -4.48
CA PHE A 128 -11.46 15.21 -3.05
C PHE A 128 -12.81 15.91 -2.82
N SER A 129 -13.42 15.67 -1.66
CA SER A 129 -14.69 16.28 -1.26
C SER A 129 -14.60 17.79 -1.07
N ALA A 130 -13.39 18.30 -0.82
CA ALA A 130 -13.07 19.72 -0.75
C ALA A 130 -11.90 20.03 -1.71
N LYS A 131 -11.84 21.29 -2.17
CA LYS A 131 -10.77 21.70 -3.07
C LYS A 131 -9.44 21.73 -2.36
N LEU A 132 -8.52 20.84 -2.76
CA LEU A 132 -7.14 20.85 -2.31
C LEU A 132 -6.40 22.06 -2.87
N GLU A 133 -5.86 22.93 -2.01
CA GLU A 133 -5.11 24.12 -2.40
C GLU A 133 -3.62 23.83 -2.54
N ASN A 134 -3.07 23.10 -1.54
CA ASN A 134 -1.63 22.87 -1.48
C ASN A 134 -1.31 21.61 -0.67
N VAL A 135 -0.17 20.99 -0.98
CA VAL A 135 0.50 20.01 -0.12
C VAL A 135 1.93 20.47 0.11
N THR A 136 2.36 20.48 1.37
CA THR A 136 3.67 20.96 1.77
C THR A 136 4.43 19.86 2.51
N LYS A 137 5.65 19.58 2.08
CA LYS A 137 6.62 18.85 2.89
C LYS A 137 7.14 19.78 3.98
N VAL A 138 6.76 19.52 5.24
CA VAL A 138 7.21 20.30 6.40
C VAL A 138 8.62 19.86 6.80
N ASP A 139 8.84 18.54 6.88
CA ASP A 139 10.14 17.89 7.08
C ASP A 139 10.14 16.51 6.42
N ASP A 140 11.16 15.68 6.68
CA ASP A 140 11.31 14.37 6.04
C ASP A 140 10.20 13.36 6.44
N TYR A 141 9.46 13.63 7.52
CA TYR A 141 8.41 12.75 8.03
C TYR A 141 7.13 13.48 8.38
N THR A 142 6.96 14.72 7.90
CA THR A 142 5.77 15.52 8.14
C THR A 142 5.29 16.17 6.85
N VAL A 143 4.02 15.93 6.51
CA VAL A 143 3.37 16.54 5.35
C VAL A 143 2.07 17.22 5.76
N GLU A 144 1.79 18.36 5.16
CA GLU A 144 0.60 19.18 5.41
C GLU A 144 -0.24 19.26 4.14
N PHE A 145 -1.54 18.97 4.27
CA PHE A 145 -2.55 19.13 3.22
C PHE A 145 -3.46 20.30 3.59
N LYS A 146 -3.56 21.29 2.70
CA LYS A 146 -4.40 22.46 2.87
C LYS A 146 -5.52 22.50 1.85
N PHE A 147 -6.75 22.72 2.33
CA PHE A 147 -7.98 22.82 1.56
C PHE A 147 -8.57 24.22 1.60
N ALA A 148 -9.29 24.60 0.54
CA ALA A 148 -10.00 25.89 0.45
C ALA A 148 -11.17 26.01 1.43
N GLU A 149 -11.70 24.87 1.89
CA GLU A 149 -12.82 24.75 2.80
C GLU A 149 -12.66 23.51 3.69
N PRO A 150 -13.41 23.38 4.81
CA PRO A 150 -13.28 22.22 5.69
C PRO A 150 -13.52 20.90 4.95
N CYS A 151 -12.58 19.94 5.08
CA CYS A 151 -12.61 18.63 4.42
C CYS A 151 -12.81 17.51 5.44
N TYR A 152 -13.98 17.39 6.04
CA TYR A 152 -14.25 16.42 7.12
C TYR A 152 -14.17 14.94 6.70
N THR A 153 -14.15 14.66 5.42
CA THR A 153 -14.06 13.29 4.87
C THR A 153 -12.64 12.88 4.51
N LEU A 154 -11.63 13.76 4.67
CA LEU A 154 -10.27 13.50 4.20
C LEU A 154 -9.67 12.21 4.75
N LEU A 155 -9.84 11.93 6.04
CA LEU A 155 -9.32 10.70 6.64
C LEU A 155 -9.95 9.45 6.04
N ILE A 156 -11.24 9.52 5.67
CA ILE A 156 -11.93 8.45 4.95
C ILE A 156 -11.33 8.30 3.54
N GLU A 157 -11.10 9.40 2.85
CA GLU A 157 -10.53 9.40 1.51
C GLU A 157 -9.08 8.85 1.50
N PHE A 158 -8.32 9.14 2.56
CA PHE A 158 -6.94 8.67 2.74
C PHE A 158 -6.82 7.28 3.37
N SER A 159 -7.94 6.66 3.74
CA SER A 159 -7.96 5.26 4.17
C SER A 159 -7.92 4.26 3.00
N TYR A 160 -8.08 4.74 1.78
CA TYR A 160 -7.92 3.94 0.57
C TYR A 160 -6.56 4.20 -0.05
N PRO A 161 -5.84 3.16 -0.52
CA PRO A 161 -4.59 3.34 -1.26
C PRO A 161 -4.82 4.14 -2.56
N ARG A 162 -4.00 5.16 -2.77
CA ARG A 162 -4.06 6.05 -3.94
C ARG A 162 -2.69 6.29 -4.54
#